data_7a1a453fc6f07081f1ae068f41d0c7e6
#
_entry.id   7a1a453fc6f07081f1ae068f41d0c7e6
#
_cell.length_a   1.000
_cell.length_b   1.000
_cell.length_c   1.000
_cell.angle_alpha   90.00
_cell.angle_beta   90.00
_cell.angle_gamma   90.00
#
_symmetry.space_group_name_H-M   'P 1'
#
loop_
_entity.id
_entity.type
_entity.pdbx_description
1 polymer ?
#
loop_
_entity_poly.entity_id
_entity_poly.type
_entity_poly.pdbx_seq_one_letter_code
_entity_poly.pdbx_strand_id
1 'polypeptide(L)'
;MKRMLVVAVLLSGVALTVSPAAAADDLAKRLGDVLAQAPAAGEWQVKAADLAKMIEEKKADFLVVDVRPAPPAGPGQQGGKIPGSIYIPYNEILKDENLKKLPKDKKIILACVTGQSQNLPLLGLRALGYNAWTLKFGMASWIKGYFGGQFMQAAIAGANYPVEP
;
A
#
# COMPACT_ATOMS: atom_id res chain seq x y z
N MET A 1 -65.58 -27.43 -9.49
CA MET A 1 -64.24 -27.47 -10.11
C MET A 1 -63.75 -26.02 -10.20
N LYS A 2 -62.86 -25.57 -9.27
CA LYS A 2 -62.28 -24.21 -9.27
C LYS A 2 -60.94 -24.28 -10.04
N ARG A 3 -60.85 -23.58 -11.17
CA ARG A 3 -59.63 -23.41 -11.93
C ARG A 3 -58.74 -22.39 -11.23
N MET A 4 -57.60 -22.82 -10.72
CA MET A 4 -56.56 -21.96 -10.15
C MET A 4 -55.73 -21.41 -11.31
N LEU A 5 -55.78 -20.09 -11.50
CA LEU A 5 -54.96 -19.36 -12.46
C LEU A 5 -53.61 -19.13 -11.83
N VAL A 6 -52.55 -19.80 -12.34
CA VAL A 6 -51.16 -19.54 -11.93
C VAL A 6 -50.64 -18.39 -12.79
N VAL A 7 -50.46 -17.22 -12.21
CA VAL A 7 -49.81 -16.08 -12.86
C VAL A 7 -48.32 -16.25 -12.62
N ALA A 8 -47.60 -16.62 -13.67
CA ALA A 8 -46.15 -16.64 -13.68
C ALA A 8 -45.62 -15.19 -13.88
N VAL A 9 -45.10 -14.60 -12.82
CA VAL A 9 -44.38 -13.31 -12.90
C VAL A 9 -42.99 -13.58 -13.43
N LEU A 10 -42.74 -13.26 -14.70
CA LEU A 10 -41.41 -13.22 -15.29
C LEU A 10 -40.67 -11.98 -14.78
N LEU A 11 -39.79 -12.13 -13.81
CA LEU A 11 -38.81 -11.14 -13.40
C LEU A 11 -37.71 -11.09 -14.48
N SER A 12 -37.82 -10.19 -15.44
CA SER A 12 -36.73 -9.86 -16.36
C SER A 12 -35.66 -9.07 -15.61
N GLY A 13 -34.66 -9.79 -15.11
CA GLY A 13 -33.47 -9.19 -14.55
C GLY A 13 -32.66 -8.49 -15.64
N VAL A 14 -32.69 -7.18 -15.70
CA VAL A 14 -31.78 -6.39 -16.53
C VAL A 14 -30.41 -6.46 -15.86
N ALA A 15 -29.50 -7.27 -16.37
CA ALA A 15 -28.10 -7.24 -16.00
C ALA A 15 -27.48 -5.95 -16.55
N LEU A 16 -27.24 -4.97 -15.70
CA LEU A 16 -26.46 -3.77 -16.04
C LEU A 16 -25.00 -4.18 -16.27
N THR A 17 -24.63 -4.39 -17.52
CA THR A 17 -23.23 -4.64 -17.90
C THR A 17 -22.54 -3.28 -18.04
N VAL A 18 -21.60 -2.97 -17.13
CA VAL A 18 -20.72 -1.81 -17.30
C VAL A 18 -19.75 -2.11 -18.45
N SER A 19 -19.63 -1.18 -19.39
CA SER A 19 -18.66 -1.34 -20.48
C SER A 19 -17.22 -1.29 -19.96
N PRO A 20 -16.26 -2.01 -20.55
CA PRO A 20 -14.85 -1.92 -20.15
C PRO A 20 -14.28 -0.49 -20.17
N ALA A 21 -14.70 0.34 -21.13
CA ALA A 21 -14.31 1.75 -21.19
C ALA A 21 -14.81 2.54 -20.00
N ALA A 22 -16.10 2.43 -19.65
CA ALA A 22 -16.67 3.10 -18.50
C ALA A 22 -16.04 2.66 -17.16
N ALA A 23 -15.66 1.37 -17.07
CA ALA A 23 -14.92 0.87 -15.90
C ALA A 23 -13.50 1.46 -15.81
N ALA A 24 -12.82 1.63 -16.94
CA ALA A 24 -11.50 2.26 -17.00
C ALA A 24 -11.55 3.75 -16.62
N ASP A 25 -12.57 4.47 -17.11
CA ASP A 25 -12.78 5.90 -16.78
C ASP A 25 -13.07 6.09 -15.28
N ASP A 26 -13.90 5.22 -14.68
CA ASP A 26 -14.17 5.25 -13.23
C ASP A 26 -12.90 4.98 -12.42
N LEU A 27 -12.09 4.00 -12.83
CA LEU A 27 -10.82 3.70 -12.18
C LEU A 27 -9.84 4.88 -12.30
N ALA A 28 -9.69 5.47 -13.49
CA ALA A 28 -8.82 6.62 -13.72
C ALA A 28 -9.23 7.82 -12.87
N LYS A 29 -10.53 8.11 -12.82
CA LYS A 29 -11.07 9.18 -11.96
C LYS A 29 -10.76 8.90 -10.48
N ARG A 30 -11.03 7.70 -9.99
CA ARG A 30 -10.77 7.33 -8.59
C ARG A 30 -9.30 7.46 -8.22
N LEU A 31 -8.40 6.99 -9.07
CA LEU A 31 -6.96 7.12 -8.87
C LEU A 31 -6.53 8.60 -8.91
N GLY A 32 -7.08 9.39 -9.82
CA GLY A 32 -6.84 10.84 -9.90
C GLY A 32 -7.29 11.57 -8.62
N ASP A 33 -8.48 11.28 -8.13
CA ASP A 33 -9.01 11.85 -6.89
C ASP A 33 -8.14 11.51 -5.66
N VAL A 34 -7.57 10.30 -5.63
CA VAL A 34 -6.61 9.90 -4.60
C VAL A 34 -5.31 10.69 -4.76
N LEU A 35 -4.72 10.75 -5.96
CA LEU A 35 -3.46 11.44 -6.20
C LEU A 35 -3.54 12.94 -5.87
N ALA A 36 -4.67 13.58 -6.13
CA ALA A 36 -4.89 14.99 -5.81
C ALA A 36 -4.76 15.32 -4.31
N GLN A 37 -4.90 14.33 -3.44
CA GLN A 37 -4.74 14.48 -1.99
C GLN A 37 -3.28 14.36 -1.51
N ALA A 38 -2.38 13.82 -2.33
CA ALA A 38 -1.02 13.49 -1.93
C ALA A 38 -0.22 14.71 -1.44
N PRO A 39 -0.19 15.86 -2.14
CA PRO A 39 0.62 17.01 -1.71
C PRO A 39 0.24 17.53 -0.32
N ALA A 40 -1.05 17.66 -0.04
CA ALA A 40 -1.54 18.13 1.26
C ALA A 40 -1.27 17.13 2.40
N ALA A 41 -1.11 15.84 2.07
CA ALA A 41 -0.84 14.78 3.02
C ALA A 41 0.67 14.45 3.14
N GLY A 42 1.57 15.28 2.63
CA GLY A 42 3.01 15.02 2.65
C GLY A 42 3.37 13.72 1.92
N GLU A 43 2.70 13.46 0.77
CA GLU A 43 2.89 12.27 -0.09
C GLU A 43 2.65 10.94 0.64
N TRP A 44 1.89 10.99 1.74
CA TRP A 44 1.64 9.86 2.65
C TRP A 44 2.92 9.19 3.15
N GLN A 45 3.92 10.00 3.48
CA GLN A 45 5.19 9.51 4.00
C GLN A 45 5.30 9.75 5.51
N VAL A 46 5.83 8.74 6.22
CA VAL A 46 6.16 8.82 7.65
C VAL A 46 7.68 8.74 7.79
N LYS A 47 8.29 9.64 8.55
CA LYS A 47 9.73 9.58 8.84
C LYS A 47 10.02 8.44 9.83
N ALA A 48 11.21 7.85 9.75
CA ALA A 48 11.61 6.77 10.67
C ALA A 48 11.58 7.21 12.14
N ALA A 49 11.98 8.44 12.45
CA ALA A 49 11.92 8.99 13.81
C ALA A 49 10.48 9.09 14.33
N ASP A 50 9.55 9.52 13.49
CA ASP A 50 8.14 9.65 13.89
C ASP A 50 7.52 8.26 14.13
N LEU A 51 7.83 7.28 13.27
CA LEU A 51 7.39 5.90 13.47
C LEU A 51 8.00 5.28 14.75
N ALA A 52 9.28 5.51 15.00
CA ALA A 52 9.93 5.04 16.21
C ALA A 52 9.23 5.57 17.46
N LYS A 53 8.91 6.88 17.49
CA LYS A 53 8.16 7.50 18.57
C LYS A 53 6.75 6.89 18.71
N MET A 54 6.04 6.64 17.62
CA MET A 54 4.71 5.99 17.67
C MET A 54 4.79 4.60 18.32
N ILE A 55 5.85 3.83 18.02
CA ILE A 55 6.08 2.50 18.60
C ILE A 55 6.43 2.60 20.09
N GLU A 56 7.32 3.51 20.47
CA GLU A 56 7.72 3.76 21.86
C GLU A 56 6.52 4.18 22.73
N GLU A 57 5.67 5.06 22.20
CA GLU A 57 4.42 5.50 22.84
C GLU A 57 3.32 4.41 22.84
N LYS A 58 3.59 3.24 22.26
CA LYS A 58 2.64 2.11 22.16
C LYS A 58 1.29 2.51 21.53
N LYS A 59 1.30 3.41 20.55
CA LYS A 59 0.09 3.81 19.84
C LYS A 59 -0.55 2.60 19.17
N ALA A 60 -1.88 2.51 19.27
CA ALA A 60 -2.65 1.37 18.75
C ALA A 60 -3.38 1.69 17.41
N ASP A 61 -3.18 2.90 16.89
CA ASP A 61 -3.89 3.45 15.72
C ASP A 61 -3.18 3.22 14.38
N PHE A 62 -2.14 2.39 14.37
CA PHE A 62 -1.42 2.03 13.15
C PHE A 62 -1.03 0.54 13.10
N LEU A 63 -0.69 0.09 11.89
CA LEU A 63 -0.09 -1.22 11.60
C LEU A 63 1.08 -1.02 10.63
N VAL A 64 2.24 -1.57 10.94
CA VAL A 64 3.35 -1.61 9.99
C VAL A 64 3.27 -2.90 9.18
N VAL A 65 3.37 -2.78 7.86
CA VAL A 65 3.43 -3.92 6.94
C VAL A 65 4.76 -3.90 6.22
N ASP A 66 5.56 -4.93 6.46
CA ASP A 66 6.79 -5.18 5.74
C ASP A 66 6.45 -5.76 4.38
N VAL A 67 6.67 -4.97 3.33
CA VAL A 67 6.33 -5.33 1.96
C VAL A 67 7.54 -5.70 1.11
N ARG A 68 8.67 -6.02 1.74
CA ARG A 68 9.88 -6.48 1.01
C ARG A 68 9.58 -7.70 0.15
N PRO A 69 10.29 -7.90 -0.98
CA PRO A 69 10.05 -9.05 -1.88
C PRO A 69 10.38 -10.41 -1.23
N ALA A 70 11.26 -10.43 -0.23
CA ALA A 70 11.58 -11.61 0.56
C ALA A 70 11.29 -11.34 2.04
N PRO A 71 10.88 -12.35 2.83
CA PRO A 71 10.61 -12.18 4.25
C PRO A 71 11.87 -11.69 4.96
N PRO A 72 11.71 -10.94 6.06
CA PRO A 72 12.84 -10.49 6.85
C PRO A 72 13.61 -11.71 7.36
N ALA A 73 14.84 -11.87 6.91
CA ALA A 73 15.75 -12.87 7.45
C ALA A 73 16.12 -12.49 8.90
N GLY A 74 16.59 -13.48 9.67
CA GLY A 74 17.04 -13.27 11.04
C GLY A 74 18.13 -12.19 11.18
N PRO A 75 18.55 -11.89 12.40
CA PRO A 75 19.55 -10.86 12.67
C PRO A 75 20.82 -11.09 11.83
N GLY A 76 21.22 -10.10 11.07
CA GLY A 76 22.45 -10.09 10.29
C GLY A 76 22.33 -10.21 8.78
N GLN A 77 21.29 -10.81 8.21
CA GLN A 77 21.18 -10.95 6.75
C GLN A 77 20.37 -9.84 6.07
N GLN A 78 19.26 -9.43 6.65
CA GLN A 78 18.41 -8.35 6.09
C GLN A 78 17.95 -7.35 7.16
N GLY A 79 18.64 -7.31 8.31
CA GLY A 79 18.40 -6.32 9.35
C GLY A 79 17.10 -6.50 10.13
N GLY A 80 16.51 -7.70 10.20
CA GLY A 80 15.31 -7.93 11.00
C GLY A 80 14.06 -7.23 10.47
N LYS A 81 13.13 -6.93 11.36
CA LYS A 81 11.85 -6.25 11.05
C LYS A 81 11.56 -5.12 12.03
N ILE A 82 10.71 -4.19 11.64
CA ILE A 82 10.17 -3.16 12.55
C ILE A 82 9.31 -3.84 13.62
N PRO A 83 9.46 -3.48 14.92
CA PRO A 83 8.66 -4.08 15.99
C PRO A 83 7.15 -4.00 15.69
N GLY A 84 6.44 -5.10 15.95
CA GLY A 84 5.00 -5.18 15.71
C GLY A 84 4.57 -5.28 14.24
N SER A 85 5.49 -5.28 13.28
CA SER A 85 5.13 -5.40 11.86
C SER A 85 4.69 -6.82 11.49
N ILE A 86 3.76 -6.90 10.53
CA ILE A 86 3.43 -8.11 9.80
C ILE A 86 4.14 -8.11 8.45
N TYR A 87 4.37 -9.30 7.88
CA TYR A 87 4.96 -9.46 6.56
C TYR A 87 3.91 -9.82 5.52
N ILE A 88 3.82 -9.02 4.47
CA ILE A 88 3.03 -9.31 3.26
C ILE A 88 3.80 -8.69 2.09
N PRO A 89 4.36 -9.47 1.16
CA PRO A 89 5.13 -8.92 0.05
C PRO A 89 4.27 -8.00 -0.84
N TYR A 90 4.89 -6.96 -1.42
CA TYR A 90 4.18 -5.90 -2.14
C TYR A 90 3.30 -6.41 -3.29
N ASN A 91 3.71 -7.49 -3.97
CA ASN A 91 3.00 -8.10 -5.09
C ASN A 91 1.82 -8.98 -4.67
N GLU A 92 1.64 -9.22 -3.38
CA GLU A 92 0.59 -10.07 -2.84
C GLU A 92 -0.43 -9.31 -1.98
N ILE A 93 -0.11 -8.09 -1.59
CA ILE A 93 -0.88 -7.34 -0.58
C ILE A 93 -2.32 -7.04 -1.01
N LEU A 94 -2.58 -6.94 -2.33
CA LEU A 94 -3.92 -6.70 -2.86
C LEU A 94 -4.76 -7.97 -3.08
N LYS A 95 -4.22 -9.16 -2.76
CA LYS A 95 -5.01 -10.39 -2.76
C LYS A 95 -6.03 -10.37 -1.62
N ASP A 96 -7.22 -10.94 -1.83
CA ASP A 96 -8.32 -10.92 -0.87
C ASP A 96 -7.93 -11.44 0.53
N GLU A 97 -7.15 -12.53 0.58
CA GLU A 97 -6.68 -13.11 1.85
C GLU A 97 -5.73 -12.18 2.61
N ASN A 98 -5.03 -11.28 1.93
CA ASN A 98 -4.12 -10.30 2.53
C ASN A 98 -4.85 -9.00 2.88
N LEU A 99 -5.77 -8.55 2.03
CA LEU A 99 -6.61 -7.38 2.34
C LEU A 99 -7.41 -7.57 3.62
N LYS A 100 -7.87 -8.80 3.91
CA LYS A 100 -8.59 -9.16 5.15
C LYS A 100 -7.74 -8.99 6.42
N LYS A 101 -6.42 -9.00 6.31
CA LYS A 101 -5.48 -8.79 7.43
C LYS A 101 -5.24 -7.31 7.73
N LEU A 102 -5.66 -6.42 6.84
CA LEU A 102 -5.42 -4.98 6.94
C LEU A 102 -6.61 -4.27 7.60
N PRO A 103 -6.39 -3.53 8.70
CA PRO A 103 -7.44 -2.78 9.36
C PRO A 103 -7.91 -1.59 8.50
N LYS A 104 -9.21 -1.32 8.49
CA LYS A 104 -9.80 -0.18 7.79
C LYS A 104 -9.77 1.11 8.63
N ASP A 105 -9.70 0.97 9.93
CA ASP A 105 -9.77 2.03 10.93
C ASP A 105 -8.40 2.54 11.41
N LYS A 106 -7.30 1.93 10.94
CA LYS A 106 -5.95 2.29 11.35
C LYS A 106 -5.11 2.80 10.18
N LYS A 107 -4.06 3.56 10.51
CA LYS A 107 -3.00 3.90 9.56
C LYS A 107 -2.19 2.65 9.23
N ILE A 108 -2.04 2.33 7.95
CA ILE A 108 -1.19 1.23 7.47
C ILE A 108 0.10 1.83 6.94
N ILE A 109 1.25 1.49 7.54
CA ILE A 109 2.56 2.02 7.14
C ILE A 109 3.34 0.92 6.43
N LEU A 110 3.54 1.07 5.14
CA LEU A 110 4.27 0.13 4.30
C LEU A 110 5.77 0.41 4.38
N ALA A 111 6.58 -0.63 4.56
CA ALA A 111 8.04 -0.54 4.58
C ALA A 111 8.68 -1.55 3.63
N CYS A 112 9.46 -1.09 2.66
CA CYS A 112 10.29 -1.94 1.80
C CYS A 112 11.79 -1.70 2.04
N VAL A 113 12.66 -2.09 1.13
CA VAL A 113 14.13 -1.97 1.29
C VAL A 113 14.57 -0.49 1.31
N THR A 114 14.23 0.28 0.28
CA THR A 114 14.73 1.66 0.05
C THR A 114 13.62 2.69 -0.13
N GLY A 115 12.37 2.32 0.08
CA GLY A 115 11.24 3.24 -0.09
C GLY A 115 10.64 3.27 -1.50
N GLN A 116 11.10 2.43 -2.43
CA GLN A 116 10.63 2.42 -3.82
C GLN A 116 9.42 1.48 -4.02
N SER A 117 9.60 0.17 -3.81
CA SER A 117 8.56 -0.83 -4.13
C SER A 117 7.30 -0.74 -3.24
N GLN A 118 7.39 -0.13 -2.06
CA GLN A 118 6.23 0.14 -1.21
C GLN A 118 5.22 1.10 -1.84
N ASN A 119 5.64 1.92 -2.80
CA ASN A 119 4.75 2.86 -3.49
C ASN A 119 3.86 2.15 -4.52
N LEU A 120 4.23 0.95 -4.99
CA LEU A 120 3.43 0.18 -5.93
C LEU A 120 2.03 -0.15 -5.37
N PRO A 121 1.90 -0.77 -4.19
CA PRO A 121 0.59 -1.04 -3.62
C PRO A 121 -0.07 0.17 -2.92
N LEU A 122 0.68 1.22 -2.59
CA LEU A 122 0.16 2.39 -1.87
C LEU A 122 -1.09 2.96 -2.53
N LEU A 123 -1.00 3.28 -3.82
CA LEU A 123 -2.11 3.90 -4.56
C LEU A 123 -3.32 2.98 -4.63
N GLY A 124 -3.11 1.68 -4.88
CA GLY A 124 -4.16 0.68 -4.89
C GLY A 124 -4.88 0.56 -3.54
N LEU A 125 -4.14 0.49 -2.45
CA LEU A 125 -4.71 0.45 -1.10
C LEU A 125 -5.53 1.72 -0.81
N ARG A 126 -5.03 2.90 -1.17
CA ARG A 126 -5.76 4.15 -0.98
C ARG A 126 -7.03 4.19 -1.82
N ALA A 127 -6.98 3.77 -3.07
CA ALA A 127 -8.16 3.67 -3.93
C ALA A 127 -9.21 2.68 -3.40
N LEU A 128 -8.77 1.65 -2.65
CA LEU A 128 -9.62 0.73 -1.93
C LEU A 128 -10.10 1.27 -0.56
N GLY A 129 -9.78 2.52 -0.21
CA GLY A 129 -10.23 3.19 1.01
C GLY A 129 -9.43 2.84 2.27
N TYR A 130 -8.23 2.26 2.14
CA TYR A 130 -7.33 2.08 3.27
C TYR A 130 -6.55 3.37 3.55
N ASN A 131 -6.30 3.67 4.83
CA ASN A 131 -5.42 4.76 5.23
C ASN A 131 -3.95 4.36 5.13
N ALA A 132 -3.49 4.11 3.88
CA ALA A 132 -2.15 3.63 3.59
C ALA A 132 -1.13 4.77 3.51
N TRP A 133 0.05 4.54 4.11
CA TRP A 133 1.21 5.41 4.17
C TRP A 133 2.47 4.60 3.87
N THR A 134 3.60 5.26 3.69
CA THR A 134 4.90 4.60 3.45
C THR A 134 5.94 5.10 4.43
N LEU A 135 6.86 4.24 4.83
CA LEU A 135 8.05 4.64 5.57
C LEU A 135 9.03 5.33 4.61
N LYS A 136 9.31 6.61 4.84
CA LYS A 136 10.23 7.38 3.98
C LYS A 136 11.59 6.69 3.92
N PHE A 137 12.05 6.35 2.71
CA PHE A 137 13.27 5.58 2.44
C PHE A 137 13.27 4.13 2.98
N GLY A 138 12.11 3.57 3.36
CA GLY A 138 11.99 2.19 3.79
C GLY A 138 12.93 1.78 4.92
N MET A 139 13.33 0.51 4.94
CA MET A 139 14.25 -0.03 5.95
C MET A 139 15.63 0.62 5.95
N ALA A 140 16.04 1.23 4.84
CA ALA A 140 17.30 1.98 4.77
C ALA A 140 17.34 3.19 5.71
N SER A 141 16.18 3.78 6.05
CA SER A 141 16.06 4.83 7.05
C SER A 141 15.88 4.32 8.48
N TRP A 142 15.54 3.04 8.64
CA TRP A 142 15.25 2.42 9.93
C TRP A 142 16.48 1.77 10.58
N ILE A 143 17.33 1.13 9.78
CA ILE A 143 18.48 0.36 10.25
C ILE A 143 19.78 1.03 9.82
N LYS A 144 20.62 1.41 10.78
CA LYS A 144 21.97 1.93 10.51
C LYS A 144 22.83 0.85 9.85
N GLY A 145 23.45 1.17 8.72
CA GLY A 145 24.30 0.22 7.98
C GLY A 145 23.52 -0.85 7.19
N TYR A 146 22.20 -0.66 7.03
CA TYR A 146 21.38 -1.55 6.23
C TYR A 146 21.89 -1.64 4.79
N PHE A 147 21.90 -2.84 4.21
CA PHE A 147 22.44 -3.04 2.85
C PHE A 147 21.76 -2.16 1.78
N GLY A 148 20.43 -1.90 1.94
CA GLY A 148 19.70 -0.98 1.06
C GLY A 148 20.24 0.45 1.08
N GLY A 149 20.87 0.88 2.17
CA GLY A 149 21.54 2.17 2.25
C GLY A 149 22.75 2.28 1.32
N GLN A 150 23.44 1.19 1.05
CA GLN A 150 24.57 1.16 0.11
C GLN A 150 24.09 1.42 -1.32
N PHE A 151 22.97 0.84 -1.73
CA PHE A 151 22.35 1.12 -3.03
C PHE A 151 21.95 2.59 -3.17
N MET A 152 21.41 3.18 -2.12
CA MET A 152 21.05 4.61 -2.12
C MET A 152 22.27 5.49 -2.22
N GLN A 153 23.34 5.19 -1.51
CA GLN A 153 24.60 5.94 -1.60
C GLN A 153 25.23 5.83 -2.99
N ALA A 154 25.23 4.64 -3.58
CA ALA A 154 25.72 4.44 -4.94
C ALA A 154 24.89 5.26 -5.97
N ALA A 155 23.57 5.33 -5.80
CA ALA A 155 22.72 6.14 -6.65
C ALA A 155 22.93 7.65 -6.48
N ILE A 156 23.16 8.11 -5.24
CA ILE A 156 23.44 9.52 -4.93
C ILE A 156 24.83 9.93 -5.45
N ALA A 157 25.82 9.04 -5.38
CA ALA A 157 27.16 9.28 -5.91
C ALA A 157 27.20 9.40 -7.44
N GLY A 158 26.13 8.99 -8.10
CA GLY A 158 25.76 9.05 -9.51
C GLY A 158 26.74 9.59 -10.52
N ALA A 159 26.43 9.29 -11.75
CA ALA A 159 27.18 9.83 -12.88
C ALA A 159 26.52 11.13 -13.33
N ASN A 160 26.94 12.22 -13.06
CA ASN A 160 26.44 13.54 -13.47
C ASN A 160 25.95 13.56 -14.96
N TYR A 161 24.86 12.84 -15.24
CA TYR A 161 24.26 12.76 -16.57
C TYR A 161 23.70 14.13 -16.99
N PRO A 162 23.75 14.47 -18.29
CA PRO A 162 23.21 15.73 -18.78
C PRO A 162 21.71 15.82 -18.53
N VAL A 163 21.24 17.02 -18.23
CA VAL A 163 19.82 17.37 -18.12
C VAL A 163 19.51 18.48 -19.11
N GLU A 164 18.30 18.49 -19.65
CA GLU A 164 17.80 19.59 -20.46
C GLU A 164 17.25 20.69 -19.54
N PRO A 165 17.38 21.99 -19.91
CA PRO A 165 16.86 23.10 -19.11
C PRO A 165 15.32 23.14 -19.05
#